data_5f52ac43ade7531c2f50b6fd32060714
#
_entry.id   5f52ac43ade7531c2f50b6fd32060714
#
_cell.length_a   1.000
_cell.length_b   1.000
_cell.length_c   1.000
_cell.angle_alpha   90.00
_cell.angle_beta   90.00
_cell.angle_gamma   90.00
#
_symmetry.space_group_name_H-M   'P 1'
#
loop_
_entity.id
_entity.type
_entity.pdbx_description
1 polymer ?
#
loop_
_entity_poly.entity_id
_entity_poly.type
_entity_poly.pdbx_seq_one_letter_code
_entity_poly.pdbx_strand_id
1 'polypeptide(L)'
;PAAVRDRSLTLDPFRQVCYLKGESIQLTGTEFAILYALLLNRGRIVPTKELSNAVWRDEVFYERNGCLAVHVRHIREKLHDRKPYATVKTAWGRGYWIE
;
A
#
# COMPACT_ATOMS: atom_id res chain seq x y z
N PRO A 1 -0.47 8.77 15.57
CA PRO A 1 0.19 7.55 15.14
C PRO A 1 1.64 7.80 14.73
N ALA A 2 2.47 6.82 15.01
CA ALA A 2 3.88 6.93 14.71
C ALA A 2 4.14 6.64 13.23
N ALA A 3 5.26 7.13 12.72
CA ALA A 3 5.71 6.78 11.39
C ALA A 3 5.96 5.28 11.32
N VAL A 4 5.65 4.71 10.16
CA VAL A 4 5.84 3.28 9.92
C VAL A 4 6.98 3.12 8.93
N ARG A 5 7.89 2.21 9.26
CA ARG A 5 9.12 2.07 8.51
C ARG A 5 9.36 0.61 8.15
N ASP A 6 9.81 0.38 6.92
CA ASP A 6 10.24 -0.93 6.48
C ASP A 6 11.44 -0.74 5.56
N ARG A 7 12.62 -1.24 6.00
CA ARG A 7 13.87 -1.07 5.27
C ARG A 7 14.10 0.40 4.96
N SER A 8 14.08 0.78 3.68
CA SER A 8 14.32 2.15 3.27
C SER A 8 13.03 2.94 3.06
N LEU A 9 11.89 2.35 3.33
CA LEU A 9 10.59 2.97 3.13
C LEU A 9 10.05 3.49 4.45
N THR A 10 9.65 4.76 4.49
CA THR A 10 9.09 5.39 5.68
C THR A 10 7.78 6.09 5.32
N LEU A 11 6.74 5.83 6.10
CA LEU A 11 5.46 6.50 5.94
C LEU A 11 5.14 7.28 7.20
N ASP A 12 4.85 8.58 7.02
CA ASP A 12 4.48 9.47 8.11
C ASP A 12 2.98 9.77 7.99
N PRO A 13 2.14 9.18 8.85
CA PRO A 13 0.69 9.35 8.70
C PRO A 13 0.19 10.74 9.06
N PHE A 14 0.91 11.48 9.90
CA PHE A 14 0.51 12.84 10.23
C PHE A 14 0.67 13.78 9.04
N ARG A 15 1.79 13.66 8.36
CA ARG A 15 2.10 14.52 7.21
C ARG A 15 1.65 13.90 5.90
N GLN A 16 1.30 12.63 5.94
CA GLN A 16 0.98 11.84 4.74
C GLN A 16 2.11 11.92 3.71
N VAL A 17 3.32 11.74 4.20
CA VAL A 17 4.53 11.80 3.38
C VAL A 17 5.17 10.42 3.36
N CYS A 18 5.63 10.05 2.17
CA CYS A 18 6.33 8.79 1.96
C CYS A 18 7.76 9.11 1.54
N TYR A 19 8.71 8.44 2.18
CA TYR A 19 10.12 8.56 1.81
C TYR A 19 10.64 7.19 1.41
N LEU A 20 11.35 7.14 0.29
CA LEU A 20 12.02 5.93 -0.15
C LEU A 20 13.49 6.25 -0.29
N LYS A 21 14.32 5.60 0.53
CA LYS A 21 15.76 5.86 0.54
C LYS A 21 16.07 7.34 0.73
N GLY A 22 15.30 7.99 1.57
CA GLY A 22 15.48 9.40 1.86
C GLY A 22 14.82 10.36 0.88
N GLU A 23 14.27 9.85 -0.22
CA GLU A 23 13.62 10.69 -1.20
C GLU A 23 12.11 10.70 -0.99
N SER A 24 11.52 11.88 -1.10
CA SER A 24 10.08 12.05 -0.96
C SER A 24 9.37 11.48 -2.18
N ILE A 25 8.37 10.65 -1.94
CA ILE A 25 7.53 10.07 -2.99
C ILE A 25 6.13 10.63 -2.83
N GLN A 26 5.60 11.17 -3.91
CA GLN A 26 4.28 11.80 -3.91
C GLN A 26 3.20 10.75 -4.13
N LEU A 27 2.49 10.40 -3.09
CA LEU A 27 1.38 9.44 -3.16
C LEU A 27 0.05 10.17 -3.02
N THR A 28 -0.98 9.68 -3.68
CA THR A 28 -2.33 10.16 -3.40
C THR A 28 -2.75 9.66 -2.03
N GLY A 29 -3.83 10.25 -1.47
CA GLY A 29 -4.34 9.80 -0.19
C GLY A 29 -4.71 8.33 -0.18
N THR A 30 -5.33 7.85 -1.28
CA THR A 30 -5.70 6.45 -1.40
C THR A 30 -4.49 5.55 -1.46
N GLU A 31 -3.49 5.93 -2.25
CA GLU A 31 -2.24 5.16 -2.34
C GLU A 31 -1.53 5.10 -1.01
N PHE A 32 -1.49 6.22 -0.30
CA PHE A 32 -0.88 6.26 1.02
C PHE A 32 -1.61 5.31 1.98
N ALA A 33 -2.95 5.34 1.98
CA ALA A 33 -3.74 4.49 2.86
C ALA A 33 -3.50 3.00 2.58
N ILE A 34 -3.41 2.64 1.30
CA ILE A 34 -3.13 1.24 0.92
C ILE A 34 -1.76 0.82 1.43
N LEU A 35 -0.76 1.61 1.14
CA LEU A 35 0.61 1.27 1.50
C LEU A 35 0.78 1.21 3.03
N TYR A 36 0.14 2.15 3.72
CA TYR A 36 0.19 2.19 5.18
C TYR A 36 -0.44 0.94 5.79
N ALA A 37 -1.61 0.53 5.28
CA ALA A 37 -2.28 -0.67 5.76
C ALA A 37 -1.42 -1.91 5.54
N LEU A 38 -0.76 -2.01 4.39
CA LEU A 38 0.10 -3.14 4.10
C LEU A 38 1.33 -3.17 5.01
N LEU A 39 1.91 -2.00 5.28
CA LEU A 39 3.07 -1.93 6.17
C LEU A 39 2.71 -2.28 7.60
N LEU A 40 1.56 -1.85 8.08
CA LEU A 40 1.10 -2.22 9.42
C LEU A 40 0.89 -3.72 9.55
N ASN A 41 0.63 -4.39 8.44
CA ASN A 41 0.37 -5.82 8.41
C ASN A 41 1.48 -6.60 7.73
N ARG A 42 2.68 -6.05 7.68
CA ARG A 42 3.76 -6.71 6.94
C ARG A 42 4.02 -8.11 7.47
N GLY A 43 4.42 -8.98 6.57
CA GLY A 43 4.59 -10.40 6.86
C GLY A 43 3.31 -11.20 6.72
N ARG A 44 2.19 -10.54 6.43
CA ARG A 44 0.89 -11.18 6.31
C ARG A 44 0.23 -10.78 4.99
N ILE A 45 -0.40 -11.73 4.33
CA ILE A 45 -1.22 -11.42 3.16
C ILE A 45 -2.48 -10.73 3.65
N VAL A 46 -2.75 -9.53 3.12
CA VAL A 46 -3.97 -8.80 3.45
C VAL A 46 -4.97 -9.11 2.34
N PRO A 47 -6.08 -9.80 2.66
CA PRO A 47 -7.08 -10.11 1.63
C PRO A 47 -7.62 -8.84 0.99
N THR A 48 -7.96 -8.95 -0.28
CA THR A 48 -8.44 -7.79 -1.05
C THR A 48 -9.60 -7.10 -0.35
N LYS A 49 -10.55 -7.87 0.16
CA LYS A 49 -11.72 -7.29 0.85
C LYS A 49 -11.31 -6.54 2.10
N GLU A 50 -10.42 -7.12 2.89
CA GLU A 50 -9.94 -6.47 4.11
C GLU A 50 -9.21 -5.17 3.77
N LEU A 51 -8.38 -5.19 2.75
CA LEU A 51 -7.63 -4.01 2.34
C LEU A 51 -8.57 -2.92 1.84
N SER A 52 -9.55 -3.29 1.03
CA SER A 52 -10.54 -2.34 0.55
C SER A 52 -11.31 -1.70 1.70
N ASN A 53 -11.70 -2.51 2.70
CA ASN A 53 -12.41 -1.98 3.86
C ASN A 53 -11.54 -1.03 4.68
N ALA A 54 -10.26 -1.35 4.81
CA ALA A 54 -9.33 -0.49 5.56
C ALA A 54 -9.15 0.86 4.87
N VAL A 55 -9.21 0.89 3.55
CA VAL A 55 -8.96 2.11 2.77
C VAL A 55 -10.22 2.96 2.63
N TRP A 56 -11.34 2.34 2.33
CA TRP A 56 -12.58 3.05 2.03
C TRP A 56 -13.65 2.95 3.12
N ARG A 57 -13.43 2.15 4.11
CA ARG A 57 -14.29 2.03 5.31
C ARG A 57 -15.78 1.91 5.00
N ASP A 58 -16.53 2.96 5.32
CA ASP A 58 -17.99 2.92 5.29
C ASP A 58 -18.59 3.01 3.91
N GLU A 59 -17.77 3.21 2.91
CA GLU A 59 -18.28 3.30 1.56
C GLU A 59 -18.58 1.92 1.02
N VAL A 60 -19.59 1.83 0.16
CA VAL A 60 -19.97 0.56 -0.45
C VAL A 60 -19.26 0.46 -1.78
N PHE A 61 -18.30 -0.44 -1.88
CA PHE A 61 -17.46 -0.48 -3.06
C PHE A 61 -17.12 -1.88 -3.51
N TYR A 62 -18.11 -2.64 -3.86
CA TYR A 62 -17.85 -3.93 -4.46
C TYR A 62 -17.04 -3.77 -5.74
N GLU A 63 -17.21 -2.67 -6.47
CA GLU A 63 -16.42 -2.42 -7.67
C GLU A 63 -15.01 -1.90 -7.34
N ARG A 64 -14.73 -1.64 -6.08
CA ARG A 64 -13.43 -1.10 -5.69
C ARG A 64 -12.30 -2.10 -5.84
N ASN A 65 -12.61 -3.38 -5.99
CA ASN A 65 -11.57 -4.37 -6.24
C ASN A 65 -10.76 -4.01 -7.47
N GLY A 66 -11.43 -3.54 -8.53
CA GLY A 66 -10.72 -3.10 -9.72
C GLY A 66 -9.90 -1.84 -9.45
N CYS A 67 -10.47 -0.90 -8.67
CA CYS A 67 -9.76 0.31 -8.32
C CYS A 67 -8.54 0.01 -7.46
N LEU A 68 -8.65 -0.97 -6.58
CA LEU A 68 -7.51 -1.37 -5.74
C LEU A 68 -6.33 -1.80 -6.60
N ALA A 69 -6.57 -2.62 -7.60
CA ALA A 69 -5.49 -3.08 -8.48
C ALA A 69 -4.83 -1.91 -9.21
N VAL A 70 -5.61 -0.94 -9.66
CA VAL A 70 -5.09 0.24 -10.34
C VAL A 70 -4.21 1.06 -9.40
N HIS A 71 -4.66 1.27 -8.16
CA HIS A 71 -3.89 2.01 -7.18
C HIS A 71 -2.60 1.29 -6.82
N VAL A 72 -2.65 -0.04 -6.68
CA VAL A 72 -1.45 -0.82 -6.40
C VAL A 72 -0.45 -0.69 -7.55
N ARG A 73 -0.94 -0.70 -8.80
CA ARG A 73 -0.06 -0.51 -9.94
C ARG A 73 0.64 0.84 -9.87
N HIS A 74 -0.10 1.91 -9.56
CA HIS A 74 0.48 3.24 -9.45
C HIS A 74 1.50 3.32 -8.32
N ILE A 75 1.21 2.68 -7.18
CA ILE A 75 2.17 2.63 -6.07
C ILE A 75 3.47 1.98 -6.54
N ARG A 76 3.36 0.84 -7.23
CA ARG A 76 4.54 0.14 -7.73
C ARG A 76 5.35 1.00 -8.68
N GLU A 77 4.68 1.74 -9.56
CA GLU A 77 5.37 2.63 -10.48
C GLU A 77 6.12 3.72 -9.72
N LYS A 78 5.50 4.30 -8.71
CA LYS A 78 6.11 5.36 -7.92
C LYS A 78 7.27 4.88 -7.07
N LEU A 79 7.20 3.64 -6.59
CA LEU A 79 8.28 3.05 -5.82
C LEU A 79 9.34 2.39 -6.70
N HIS A 80 9.12 2.39 -8.01
CA HIS A 80 9.99 1.70 -8.97
C HIS A 80 10.14 0.21 -8.64
N ASP A 81 9.06 -0.39 -8.18
CA ASP A 81 9.06 -1.81 -7.83
C ASP A 81 9.27 -2.66 -9.07
N ARG A 82 10.15 -3.65 -8.96
CA ARG A 82 10.44 -4.58 -10.04
C ARG A 82 10.55 -5.98 -9.47
N LYS A 83 9.93 -6.93 -10.16
CA LYS A 83 10.08 -8.33 -9.76
C LYS A 83 11.51 -8.76 -9.93
N PRO A 84 12.01 -9.63 -9.06
CA PRO A 84 11.34 -10.22 -7.90
C PRO A 84 11.41 -9.37 -6.63
N TYR A 85 11.94 -8.15 -6.71
CA TYR A 85 12.25 -7.34 -5.55
C TYR A 85 11.17 -6.31 -5.23
N ALA A 86 9.96 -6.53 -5.71
CA ALA A 86 8.87 -5.59 -5.48
C ALA A 86 8.56 -5.45 -3.99
N THR A 87 8.35 -4.19 -3.56
CA THR A 87 7.93 -3.92 -2.19
C THR A 87 6.53 -4.45 -1.95
N VAL A 88 5.62 -4.14 -2.86
CA VAL A 88 4.24 -4.61 -2.76
C VAL A 88 4.09 -5.85 -3.62
N LYS A 89 3.78 -6.96 -2.97
CA LYS A 89 3.69 -8.26 -3.61
C LYS A 89 2.23 -8.67 -3.78
N THR A 90 1.95 -9.41 -4.83
CA THR A 90 0.62 -9.94 -5.10
C THR A 90 0.58 -11.41 -4.67
N ALA A 91 -0.46 -11.75 -3.90
CA ALA A 91 -0.81 -13.13 -3.64
C ALA A 91 -2.02 -13.43 -4.51
N TRP A 92 -1.82 -14.13 -5.61
CA TRP A 92 -2.86 -14.33 -6.62
C TRP A 92 -4.12 -14.97 -6.04
N GLY A 93 -5.25 -14.33 -6.31
CA GLY A 93 -6.54 -14.80 -5.81
C GLY A 93 -6.77 -14.53 -4.34
N ARG A 94 -5.84 -13.88 -3.65
CA ARG A 94 -5.94 -13.67 -2.20
C ARG A 94 -5.83 -12.21 -1.81
N GLY A 95 -4.80 -11.51 -2.25
CA GLY A 95 -4.62 -10.12 -1.87
C GLY A 95 -3.21 -9.64 -2.12
N TYR A 96 -2.74 -8.74 -1.25
CA TYR A 96 -1.42 -8.12 -1.38
C TYR A 96 -0.68 -8.19 -0.06
N TRP A 97 0.63 -8.03 -0.12
CA TRP A 97 1.41 -8.09 1.10
C TRP A 97 2.77 -7.43 0.93
N ILE A 98 3.35 -7.05 2.07
CA ILE A 98 4.73 -6.56 2.17
C ILE A 98 5.43 -7.53 3.11
N GLU A 99 6.60 -7.94 2.72
CA GLU A 99 7.38 -8.94 3.45
C GLU A 99 7.76 -8.46 4.85
#